data_d116d604d12f28c9a062fb369f402744
#
_entry.id   d116d604d12f28c9a062fb369f402744
#
_cell.length_a   1.000
_cell.length_b   1.000
_cell.length_c   1.000
_cell.angle_alpha   90.00
_cell.angle_beta   90.00
_cell.angle_gamma   90.00
#
_symmetry.space_group_name_H-M   'P 1'
#
loop_
_entity.id
_entity.type
_entity.pdbx_description
1 polymer ?
#
loop_
_entity_poly.entity_id
_entity_poly.type
_entity_poly.pdbx_seq_one_letter_code
_entity_poly.pdbx_strand_id
1 'polypeptide(L)'
;MWSYPVDSYEKELPNDEAVVMNMINTFLGRMHLASDITRLTNAQKELVKEGIKYYNSLTQDKKKALPYMPLGFTDFSQKLVASGLKTDKKIYLAVWNLSDENRTVNIPVRERVKNITVGYPKNLPTDYSFENNSLTVRFSAPYSARFFEMETK
;
A
#
# COMPACT_ATOMS: atom_id res chain seq x y z
N MET A 1 -8.50 -3.33 11.48
CA MET A 1 -8.25 -1.96 10.97
C MET A 1 -9.40 -1.55 10.08
N TRP A 2 -9.88 -0.31 10.16
CA TRP A 2 -11.02 0.20 9.42
C TRP A 2 -10.53 0.97 8.20
N SER A 3 -11.17 0.76 7.05
CA SER A 3 -10.95 1.58 5.85
C SER A 3 -12.12 2.54 5.70
N TYR A 4 -11.80 3.81 5.54
CA TYR A 4 -12.76 4.89 5.28
C TYR A 4 -12.42 5.53 3.92
N PRO A 5 -12.68 4.85 2.78
CA PRO A 5 -12.42 5.43 1.47
C PRO A 5 -13.15 6.75 1.23
N VAL A 6 -14.25 6.95 1.93
CA VAL A 6 -14.96 8.23 2.00
C VAL A 6 -15.13 8.60 3.47
N ASP A 7 -14.62 9.75 3.87
CA ASP A 7 -14.95 10.30 5.18
C ASP A 7 -16.39 10.84 5.13
N SER A 8 -17.23 10.32 6.03
CA SER A 8 -18.64 10.75 6.09
C SER A 8 -18.82 12.18 6.62
N TYR A 9 -17.78 12.74 7.22
CA TYR A 9 -17.78 14.12 7.75
C TYR A 9 -17.27 15.15 6.73
N GLU A 10 -16.53 14.72 5.69
CA GLU A 10 -16.06 15.62 4.66
C GLU A 10 -17.12 15.86 3.59
N LYS A 11 -17.26 17.12 3.16
CA LYS A 11 -18.16 17.51 2.07
C LYS A 11 -17.62 17.15 0.70
N GLU A 12 -16.29 17.16 0.56
CA GLU A 12 -15.60 16.86 -0.69
C GLU A 12 -15.33 15.36 -0.81
N LEU A 13 -15.43 14.86 -2.04
CA LEU A 13 -15.06 13.47 -2.32
C LEU A 13 -13.54 13.33 -2.30
N PRO A 14 -12.99 12.20 -1.82
CA PRO A 14 -11.57 11.94 -1.87
C PRO A 14 -11.08 11.85 -3.32
N ASN A 15 -9.82 12.18 -3.55
CA ASN A 15 -9.16 11.84 -4.79
C ASN A 15 -8.80 10.34 -4.83
N ASP A 16 -8.37 9.84 -6.00
CA ASP A 16 -8.06 8.43 -6.19
C ASP A 16 -6.92 7.94 -5.27
N GLU A 17 -5.91 8.77 -5.01
CA GLU A 17 -4.80 8.44 -4.11
C GLU A 17 -5.27 8.26 -2.66
N ALA A 18 -6.20 9.08 -2.20
CA ALA A 18 -6.80 8.93 -0.87
C ALA A 18 -7.58 7.61 -0.74
N VAL A 19 -8.32 7.23 -1.77
CA VAL A 19 -9.02 5.92 -1.81
C VAL A 19 -8.01 4.78 -1.73
N VAL A 20 -6.95 4.82 -2.54
CA VAL A 20 -5.89 3.81 -2.56
C VAL A 20 -5.20 3.71 -1.20
N MET A 21 -4.81 4.84 -0.62
CA MET A 21 -4.13 4.89 0.68
C MET A 21 -5.01 4.27 1.78
N ASN A 22 -6.29 4.59 1.81
CA ASN A 22 -7.23 4.02 2.77
C ASN A 22 -7.40 2.50 2.60
N MET A 23 -7.41 1.98 1.38
CA MET A 23 -7.43 0.54 1.14
C MET A 23 -6.15 -0.12 1.65
N ILE A 24 -4.96 0.42 1.30
CA ILE A 24 -3.65 -0.11 1.73
C ILE A 24 -3.52 -0.13 3.24
N ASN A 25 -4.07 0.85 3.96
CA ASN A 25 -4.06 0.90 5.43
C ASN A 25 -4.64 -0.36 6.08
N THR A 26 -5.46 -1.13 5.37
CA THR A 26 -6.09 -2.34 5.92
C THR A 26 -5.43 -3.65 5.49
N PHE A 27 -4.56 -3.64 4.47
CA PHE A 27 -4.05 -4.88 3.84
C PHE A 27 -3.22 -5.74 4.78
N LEU A 28 -2.44 -5.14 5.65
CA LEU A 28 -1.58 -5.87 6.60
C LEU A 28 -2.36 -6.44 7.79
N GLY A 29 -3.55 -5.92 8.04
CA GLY A 29 -4.41 -6.35 9.14
C GLY A 29 -5.72 -7.01 8.68
N ARG A 30 -6.77 -6.80 9.44
CA ARG A 30 -8.13 -7.21 9.10
C ARG A 30 -8.87 -6.04 8.47
N MET A 31 -9.40 -6.26 7.27
CA MET A 31 -10.13 -5.23 6.54
C MET A 31 -11.57 -5.10 7.03
N HIS A 32 -12.00 -3.88 7.27
CA HIS A 32 -13.39 -3.50 7.46
C HIS A 32 -13.65 -2.23 6.65
N LEU A 33 -14.60 -2.26 5.74
CA LEU A 33 -15.08 -1.07 5.04
C LEU A 33 -16.18 -0.42 5.87
N ALA A 34 -16.01 0.83 6.22
CA ALA A 34 -16.91 1.55 7.12
C ALA A 34 -17.23 2.96 6.62
N SER A 35 -17.53 3.08 5.33
CA SER A 35 -17.92 4.35 4.74
C SER A 35 -18.99 4.16 3.65
N ASP A 36 -19.68 5.24 3.32
CA ASP A 36 -20.66 5.25 2.23
C ASP A 36 -19.96 5.27 0.86
N ILE A 37 -19.63 4.07 0.37
CA ILE A 37 -18.99 3.89 -0.95
C ILE A 37 -19.89 4.26 -2.13
N THR A 38 -21.19 4.52 -1.90
CA THR A 38 -22.10 4.95 -2.99
C THR A 38 -21.72 6.33 -3.54
N ARG A 39 -21.10 7.16 -2.72
CA ARG A 39 -20.61 8.50 -3.07
C ARG A 39 -19.37 8.48 -3.99
N LEU A 40 -18.65 7.38 -4.07
CA LEU A 40 -17.47 7.25 -4.93
C LEU A 40 -17.85 7.29 -6.41
N THR A 41 -16.96 7.82 -7.23
CA THR A 41 -17.03 7.69 -8.69
C THR A 41 -16.95 6.24 -9.12
N ASN A 42 -17.33 5.92 -10.35
CA ASN A 42 -17.22 4.56 -10.87
C ASN A 42 -15.74 4.08 -10.89
N ALA A 43 -14.81 4.96 -11.27
CA ALA A 43 -13.37 4.63 -11.26
C ALA A 43 -12.89 4.30 -9.84
N GLN A 44 -13.28 5.08 -8.84
CA GLN A 44 -12.93 4.83 -7.44
C GLN A 44 -13.57 3.56 -6.88
N LYS A 45 -14.80 3.23 -7.29
CA LYS A 45 -15.43 1.94 -6.95
C LYS A 45 -14.64 0.76 -7.52
N GLU A 46 -14.09 0.89 -8.71
CA GLU A 46 -13.21 -0.16 -9.27
C GLU A 46 -11.89 -0.28 -8.47
N LEU A 47 -11.28 0.82 -7.99
CA LEU A 47 -10.15 0.75 -7.08
C LEU A 47 -10.50 0.00 -5.78
N VAL A 48 -11.65 0.27 -5.19
CA VAL A 48 -12.10 -0.45 -3.98
C VAL A 48 -12.30 -1.95 -4.28
N LYS A 49 -12.96 -2.29 -5.38
CA LYS A 49 -13.15 -3.71 -5.79
C LYS A 49 -11.82 -4.43 -6.02
N GLU A 50 -10.88 -3.78 -6.73
CA GLU A 50 -9.53 -4.28 -6.94
C GLU A 50 -8.84 -4.54 -5.59
N GLY A 51 -8.90 -3.57 -4.67
CA GLY A 51 -8.31 -3.69 -3.34
C GLY A 51 -8.91 -4.84 -2.54
N ILE A 52 -10.23 -5.03 -2.54
CA ILE A 52 -10.89 -6.17 -1.88
C ILE A 52 -10.43 -7.49 -2.48
N LYS A 53 -10.39 -7.59 -3.81
CA LYS A 53 -9.94 -8.80 -4.51
C LYS A 53 -8.49 -9.13 -4.15
N TYR A 54 -7.64 -8.12 -4.16
CA TYR A 54 -6.22 -8.30 -3.79
C TYR A 54 -6.07 -8.69 -2.33
N TYR A 55 -6.74 -8.01 -1.40
CA TYR A 55 -6.75 -8.37 0.02
C TYR A 55 -7.13 -9.83 0.26
N ASN A 56 -8.17 -10.32 -0.42
CA ASN A 56 -8.62 -11.70 -0.30
C ASN A 56 -7.56 -12.69 -0.77
N SER A 57 -6.77 -12.35 -1.80
CA SER A 57 -5.67 -13.19 -2.28
C SER A 57 -4.52 -13.32 -1.27
N LEU A 58 -4.34 -12.34 -0.37
CA LEU A 58 -3.31 -12.36 0.66
C LEU A 58 -3.66 -13.25 1.87
N THR A 59 -4.91 -13.65 2.01
CA THR A 59 -5.45 -14.21 3.27
C THR A 59 -4.70 -15.45 3.75
N GLN A 60 -4.27 -16.32 2.85
CA GLN A 60 -3.56 -17.57 3.23
C GLN A 60 -2.12 -17.27 3.65
N ASP A 61 -1.43 -16.41 2.92
CA ASP A 61 -0.04 -16.04 3.24
C ASP A 61 0.04 -15.24 4.54
N LYS A 62 -0.93 -14.37 4.79
CA LYS A 62 -1.02 -13.60 6.04
C LYS A 62 -1.06 -14.45 7.31
N LYS A 63 -1.64 -15.65 7.25
CA LYS A 63 -1.70 -16.57 8.41
C LYS A 63 -0.34 -17.11 8.85
N LYS A 64 0.65 -17.10 7.95
CA LYS A 64 1.98 -17.65 8.16
C LYS A 64 3.08 -16.59 8.11
N ALA A 65 2.72 -15.36 7.76
CA ALA A 65 3.67 -14.28 7.56
C ALA A 65 4.10 -13.66 8.89
N LEU A 66 5.35 -13.22 8.91
CA LEU A 66 5.92 -12.42 10.00
C LEU A 66 5.93 -10.94 9.61
N PRO A 67 5.88 -10.01 10.58
CA PRO A 67 6.05 -8.60 10.31
C PRO A 67 7.38 -8.30 9.60
N TYR A 68 7.35 -7.38 8.63
CA TYR A 68 8.51 -6.93 7.89
C TYR A 68 8.59 -5.41 7.89
N MET A 69 9.64 -4.85 8.47
CA MET A 69 9.82 -3.41 8.66
C MET A 69 11.21 -2.99 8.16
N PRO A 70 11.37 -2.73 6.85
CA PRO A 70 12.68 -2.43 6.26
C PRO A 70 13.29 -1.13 6.77
N LEU A 71 12.47 -0.18 7.19
CA LEU A 71 12.89 1.11 7.77
C LEU A 71 12.88 1.11 9.32
N GLY A 72 12.59 -0.03 9.95
CA GLY A 72 12.39 -0.11 11.40
C GLY A 72 11.00 0.36 11.84
N PHE A 73 10.85 0.56 13.15
CA PHE A 73 9.62 1.10 13.72
C PHE A 73 9.55 2.61 13.45
N THR A 74 8.37 3.05 13.04
CA THR A 74 8.09 4.45 12.73
C THR A 74 7.43 5.16 13.92
N ASP A 75 7.74 6.43 14.10
CA ASP A 75 7.00 7.32 14.99
C ASP A 75 6.04 8.24 14.22
N PHE A 76 5.26 9.04 14.93
CA PHE A 76 4.26 9.94 14.32
C PHE A 76 4.86 11.11 13.52
N SER A 77 6.15 11.38 13.67
CA SER A 77 6.83 12.49 12.97
C SER A 77 7.29 12.10 11.57
N GLN A 78 7.36 10.81 11.27
CA GLN A 78 7.92 10.32 10.02
C GLN A 78 6.95 10.53 8.85
N LYS A 79 7.49 11.07 7.77
CA LYS A 79 6.76 11.31 6.52
C LYS A 79 6.86 10.18 5.51
N LEU A 80 7.65 9.16 5.80
CA LEU A 80 7.79 7.93 5.03
C LEU A 80 7.59 6.73 5.95
N VAL A 81 6.69 5.85 5.57
CA VAL A 81 6.46 4.59 6.25
C VAL A 81 6.58 3.44 5.25
N ALA A 82 7.30 2.40 5.62
CA ALA A 82 7.31 1.13 4.89
C ALA A 82 7.13 -0.01 5.88
N SER A 83 6.04 -0.73 5.73
CA SER A 83 5.70 -1.86 6.60
C SER A 83 5.08 -2.99 5.78
N GLY A 84 5.30 -4.22 6.18
CA GLY A 84 4.86 -5.34 5.40
C GLY A 84 4.76 -6.64 6.17
N LEU A 85 4.58 -7.70 5.42
CA LEU A 85 4.55 -9.08 5.87
C LEU A 85 5.51 -9.90 5.02
N LYS A 86 6.21 -10.83 5.65
CA LYS A 86 7.17 -11.73 5.00
C LYS A 86 6.80 -13.17 5.27
N THR A 87 6.77 -13.96 4.21
CA THR A 87 6.76 -15.44 4.24
C THR A 87 8.14 -15.97 3.83
N ASP A 88 8.29 -17.28 3.76
CA ASP A 88 9.54 -17.90 3.27
C ASP A 88 9.85 -17.54 1.80
N LYS A 89 8.83 -17.21 1.01
CA LYS A 89 8.97 -17.03 -0.44
C LYS A 89 8.59 -15.64 -0.94
N LYS A 90 7.91 -14.84 -0.11
CA LYS A 90 7.35 -13.55 -0.54
C LYS A 90 7.46 -12.49 0.54
N ILE A 91 7.60 -11.26 0.09
CA ILE A 91 7.41 -10.05 0.89
C ILE A 91 6.25 -9.27 0.31
N TYR A 92 5.34 -8.87 1.16
CA TYR A 92 4.21 -7.99 0.90
C TYR A 92 4.50 -6.66 1.58
N LEU A 93 4.80 -5.62 0.82
CA LEU A 93 5.29 -4.35 1.35
C LEU A 93 4.37 -3.20 0.96
N ALA A 94 3.82 -2.53 1.96
CA ALA A 94 3.14 -1.27 1.83
C ALA A 94 4.13 -0.11 2.04
N VAL A 95 4.08 0.89 1.18
CA VAL A 95 4.90 2.10 1.25
C VAL A 95 3.97 3.30 1.21
N TRP A 96 4.10 4.19 2.20
CA TRP A 96 3.30 5.40 2.32
C TRP A 96 4.17 6.64 2.24
N ASN A 97 3.78 7.56 1.38
CA ASN A 97 4.21 8.96 1.43
C ASN A 97 3.17 9.73 2.27
N LEU A 98 3.55 10.09 3.49
CA LEU A 98 2.72 10.86 4.43
C LEU A 98 3.06 12.35 4.42
N SER A 99 3.81 12.82 3.41
CA SER A 99 4.10 14.23 3.23
C SER A 99 3.08 14.90 2.31
N ASP A 100 3.02 16.19 2.39
CA ASP A 100 2.26 17.10 1.53
C ASP A 100 2.96 17.40 0.19
N GLU A 101 4.06 16.68 -0.11
CA GLU A 101 4.87 16.86 -1.30
C GLU A 101 5.03 15.55 -2.09
N ASN A 102 5.33 15.68 -3.38
CA ASN A 102 5.81 14.59 -4.21
C ASN A 102 7.18 14.11 -3.69
N ARG A 103 7.42 12.80 -3.65
CA ARG A 103 8.67 12.28 -3.10
C ARG A 103 9.21 11.09 -3.88
N THR A 104 10.53 11.05 -3.99
CA THR A 104 11.26 9.83 -4.31
C THR A 104 11.81 9.24 -3.03
N VAL A 105 11.53 7.97 -2.80
CA VAL A 105 11.92 7.25 -1.59
C VAL A 105 12.69 5.99 -1.93
N ASN A 106 13.70 5.67 -1.10
CA ASN A 106 14.52 4.48 -1.26
C ASN A 106 14.33 3.58 -0.04
N ILE A 107 13.95 2.34 -0.27
CA ILE A 107 13.65 1.37 0.77
C ILE A 107 14.62 0.20 0.63
N PRO A 108 15.53 0.00 1.61
CA PRO A 108 16.45 -1.12 1.58
C PRO A 108 15.69 -2.44 1.76
N VAL A 109 15.98 -3.42 0.93
CA VAL A 109 15.44 -4.77 1.03
C VAL A 109 16.59 -5.71 1.27
N ARG A 110 16.62 -6.37 2.43
CA ARG A 110 17.74 -7.23 2.83
C ARG A 110 17.74 -8.60 2.15
N GLU A 111 16.58 -9.00 1.68
CA GLU A 111 16.34 -10.29 1.03
C GLU A 111 16.78 -10.27 -0.43
N ARG A 112 17.15 -11.46 -0.92
CA ARG A 112 17.41 -11.63 -2.35
C ARG A 112 16.10 -11.73 -3.10
N VAL A 113 15.71 -10.65 -3.76
CA VAL A 113 14.48 -10.56 -4.56
C VAL A 113 14.75 -11.09 -5.96
N LYS A 114 13.84 -11.94 -6.45
CA LYS A 114 13.83 -12.45 -7.83
C LYS A 114 12.98 -11.58 -8.74
N ASN A 115 11.83 -11.18 -8.24
CA ASN A 115 10.83 -10.42 -8.97
C ASN A 115 10.10 -9.47 -8.04
N ILE A 116 9.69 -8.32 -8.56
CA ILE A 116 8.87 -7.35 -7.84
C ILE A 116 7.74 -6.88 -8.75
N THR A 117 6.55 -6.80 -8.20
CA THR A 117 5.37 -6.29 -8.89
C THR A 117 4.57 -5.38 -7.99
N VAL A 118 3.81 -4.47 -8.61
CA VAL A 118 2.78 -3.72 -7.89
C VAL A 118 1.61 -4.66 -7.63
N GLY A 119 1.35 -4.95 -6.37
CA GLY A 119 0.18 -5.70 -5.95
C GLY A 119 -1.09 -4.86 -6.02
N TYR A 120 -0.99 -3.58 -5.59
CA TYR A 120 -2.11 -2.66 -5.60
C TYR A 120 -1.64 -1.19 -5.50
N PRO A 121 -2.26 -0.24 -6.19
CA PRO A 121 -3.24 -0.43 -7.28
C PRO A 121 -2.54 -0.80 -8.59
N LYS A 122 -3.19 -1.59 -9.42
CA LYS A 122 -2.74 -1.89 -10.79
C LYS A 122 -3.29 -0.89 -11.80
N ASN A 123 -4.44 -0.30 -11.47
CA ASN A 123 -5.16 0.62 -12.35
C ASN A 123 -4.71 2.10 -12.20
N LEU A 124 -3.72 2.37 -11.34
CA LEU A 124 -3.06 3.67 -11.29
C LEU A 124 -1.56 3.52 -11.59
N PRO A 125 -0.95 4.50 -12.26
CA PRO A 125 0.47 4.47 -12.55
C PRO A 125 1.30 4.37 -11.27
N THR A 126 2.30 3.52 -11.28
CA THR A 126 3.29 3.43 -10.21
C THR A 126 4.67 3.49 -10.83
N ASP A 127 5.43 4.54 -10.51
CA ASP A 127 6.81 4.69 -10.93
C ASP A 127 7.73 4.10 -9.85
N TYR A 128 8.41 3.01 -10.17
CA TYR A 128 9.35 2.35 -9.27
C TYR A 128 10.49 1.68 -10.03
N SER A 129 11.58 1.47 -9.32
CA SER A 129 12.70 0.65 -9.78
C SER A 129 13.27 -0.16 -8.62
N PHE A 130 13.94 -1.27 -8.93
CA PHE A 130 14.60 -2.11 -7.94
C PHE A 130 16.03 -2.41 -8.39
N GLU A 131 16.99 -1.85 -7.68
CA GLU A 131 18.41 -2.00 -8.00
C GLU A 131 19.21 -2.07 -6.69
N ASN A 132 20.29 -2.83 -6.69
CA ASN A 132 21.22 -2.92 -5.55
C ASN A 132 20.52 -3.21 -4.21
N ASN A 133 19.52 -4.09 -4.22
CA ASN A 133 18.69 -4.41 -3.05
C ASN A 133 17.96 -3.17 -2.46
N SER A 134 17.62 -2.21 -3.28
CA SER A 134 16.85 -1.03 -2.89
C SER A 134 15.64 -0.87 -3.80
N LEU A 135 14.45 -0.77 -3.22
CA LEU A 135 13.23 -0.37 -3.91
C LEU A 135 13.15 1.16 -3.90
N THR A 136 13.24 1.75 -5.07
CA THR A 136 12.96 3.18 -5.27
C THR A 136 11.52 3.35 -5.72
N VAL A 137 10.74 4.18 -5.02
CA VAL A 137 9.37 4.55 -5.40
C VAL A 137 9.29 6.06 -5.59
N ARG A 138 8.70 6.49 -6.72
CA ARG A 138 8.49 7.90 -7.03
C ARG A 138 7.01 8.23 -6.91
N PHE A 139 6.66 8.91 -5.86
CA PHE A 139 5.31 9.39 -5.62
C PHE A 139 5.10 10.73 -6.32
N SER A 140 4.17 10.76 -7.26
CA SER A 140 3.75 11.98 -8.01
C SER A 140 2.61 12.74 -7.32
N ALA A 141 2.19 12.29 -6.15
CA ALA A 141 1.16 12.92 -5.35
C ALA A 141 1.52 12.91 -3.86
N PRO A 142 1.11 13.94 -3.10
CA PRO A 142 1.16 13.92 -1.65
C PRO A 142 0.19 12.87 -1.10
N TYR A 143 0.39 12.47 0.16
CA TYR A 143 -0.50 11.56 0.89
C TYR A 143 -0.96 10.36 0.06
N SER A 144 0.02 9.61 -0.45
CA SER A 144 -0.19 8.50 -1.37
C SER A 144 0.46 7.21 -0.89
N ALA A 145 0.02 6.06 -1.39
CA ALA A 145 0.58 4.78 -1.00
C ALA A 145 0.62 3.80 -2.17
N ARG A 146 1.55 2.83 -2.09
CA ARG A 146 1.66 1.71 -3.03
C ARG A 146 1.94 0.42 -2.27
N PHE A 147 1.42 -0.67 -2.79
CA PHE A 147 1.62 -1.99 -2.22
C PHE A 147 2.35 -2.89 -3.21
N PHE A 148 3.45 -3.46 -2.78
CA PHE A 148 4.33 -4.29 -3.60
C PHE A 148 4.29 -5.74 -3.17
N GLU A 149 4.44 -6.64 -4.12
CA GLU A 149 4.68 -8.06 -3.91
C GLU A 149 6.06 -8.41 -4.46
N MET A 150 6.91 -8.99 -3.64
CA MET A 150 8.26 -9.40 -3.99
C MET A 150 8.41 -10.91 -3.80
N GLU A 151 8.90 -11.60 -4.83
CA GLU A 151 9.31 -12.99 -4.73
C GLU A 151 10.76 -13.05 -4.26
N THR A 152 11.03 -13.87 -3.24
CA THR A 152 12.39 -14.08 -2.70
C THR A 152 12.97 -15.42 -3.14
N LYS A 153 14.31 -15.53 -3.06
CA LYS A 153 15.04 -16.80 -3.34
C LYS A 153 15.02 -17.70 -2.12
#